data_e3fce96c7b6b01413c38c5b4e033e70b
#
_entry.id   e3fce96c7b6b01413c38c5b4e033e70b
#
_cell.length_a   1.000
_cell.length_b   1.000
_cell.length_c   1.000
_cell.angle_alpha   90.00
_cell.angle_beta   90.00
_cell.angle_gamma   90.00
#
_symmetry.space_group_name_H-M   'P 1'
#
loop_
_entity.id
_entity.type
_entity.pdbx_description
1 polymer ?
#
loop_
_entity_poly.entity_id
_entity_poly.type
_entity_poly.pdbx_seq_one_letter_code
_entity_poly.pdbx_strand_id
1 'polypeptide(L)'
;MSYTFSRRDFMKYTALTAVAIAGSSMLTGCSNPNRPTGTVGSTLKPGDGICEATLKGATYNRTTLTCNFDIYTKVSLQINKNHFQVNVTTGDQTKIYYYGNSNIELNPNSLKDYEAKTSVKPTLTVDIADLAAADKIEVVYIPKLWAKDSLTDSYSDIYGTWDITKAIKGTILS
;
A
#
# COMPACT_ATOMS: atom_id res chain seq x y z
N MET A 1 26.77 -25.24 -10.01
CA MET A 1 27.09 -23.84 -10.33
C MET A 1 26.23 -22.96 -9.38
N SER A 2 26.89 -22.31 -8.43
CA SER A 2 26.23 -21.47 -7.44
C SER A 2 26.20 -20.04 -7.96
N TYR A 3 25.02 -19.50 -8.23
CA TYR A 3 24.86 -18.09 -8.58
C TYR A 3 24.81 -17.26 -7.30
N THR A 4 25.85 -16.50 -7.04
CA THR A 4 25.88 -15.51 -5.97
C THR A 4 25.24 -14.21 -6.48
N PHE A 5 24.03 -13.90 -6.03
CA PHE A 5 23.39 -12.63 -6.27
C PHE A 5 24.09 -11.51 -5.46
N SER A 6 24.61 -10.50 -6.16
CA SER A 6 25.24 -9.36 -5.49
C SER A 6 24.19 -8.32 -5.08
N ARG A 7 24.47 -7.56 -3.99
CA ARG A 7 23.61 -6.45 -3.51
C ARG A 7 23.33 -5.39 -4.59
N ARG A 8 24.25 -5.23 -5.57
CA ARG A 8 24.08 -4.30 -6.70
C ARG A 8 23.04 -4.82 -7.71
N ASP A 9 22.92 -6.10 -7.88
CA ASP A 9 21.96 -6.69 -8.80
C ASP A 9 20.55 -6.61 -8.19
N PHE A 10 20.40 -6.74 -6.88
CA PHE A 10 19.15 -6.54 -6.18
C PHE A 10 18.59 -5.11 -6.35
N MET A 11 19.44 -4.07 -6.26
CA MET A 11 18.99 -2.69 -6.47
C MET A 11 18.57 -2.40 -7.92
N LYS A 12 19.17 -3.06 -8.89
CA LYS A 12 18.75 -2.97 -10.30
C LYS A 12 17.40 -3.64 -10.53
N TYR A 13 17.15 -4.76 -9.87
CA TYR A 13 15.87 -5.48 -9.99
C TYR A 13 14.75 -4.83 -9.19
N THR A 14 15.02 -4.19 -8.05
CA THR A 14 14.00 -3.41 -7.32
C THR A 14 13.60 -2.15 -8.06
N ALA A 15 14.51 -1.48 -8.76
CA ALA A 15 14.15 -0.36 -9.63
C ALA A 15 13.32 -0.82 -10.85
N LEU A 16 13.63 -1.98 -11.42
CA LEU A 16 12.88 -2.57 -12.53
C LEU A 16 11.49 -3.10 -12.11
N THR A 17 11.36 -3.62 -10.88
CA THR A 17 10.05 -4.08 -10.37
C THR A 17 9.11 -2.91 -10.08
N ALA A 18 9.61 -1.76 -9.67
CA ALA A 18 8.79 -0.55 -9.50
C ALA A 18 8.25 -0.04 -10.86
N VAL A 19 9.01 -0.15 -11.93
CA VAL A 19 8.58 0.22 -13.30
C VAL A 19 7.60 -0.79 -13.88
N ALA A 20 7.73 -2.08 -13.57
CA ALA A 20 6.82 -3.13 -14.07
C ALA A 20 5.40 -3.04 -13.47
N ILE A 21 5.24 -2.45 -12.28
CA ILE A 21 3.92 -2.28 -11.64
C ILE A 21 3.13 -1.13 -12.31
N ALA A 22 3.79 -0.13 -12.87
CA ALA A 22 3.14 0.99 -13.55
C ALA A 22 2.56 0.62 -14.93
N GLY A 23 3.00 -0.46 -15.55
CA GLY A 23 2.60 -0.87 -16.91
C GLY A 23 1.62 -2.03 -17.01
N SER A 24 1.27 -2.70 -15.91
CA SER A 24 0.51 -3.96 -15.97
C SER A 24 -1.01 -3.84 -15.77
N SER A 25 -1.60 -2.67 -15.96
CA SER A 25 -3.05 -2.49 -15.81
C SER A 25 -3.91 -3.11 -16.92
N MET A 26 -3.34 -3.92 -17.82
CA MET A 26 -4.06 -4.57 -18.91
C MET A 26 -3.85 -6.10 -19.05
N LEU A 27 -3.37 -6.78 -18.04
CA LEU A 27 -3.38 -8.24 -18.04
C LEU A 27 -4.44 -8.75 -17.06
N THR A 28 -5.67 -8.86 -17.54
CA THR A 28 -6.72 -9.69 -16.94
C THR A 28 -6.30 -11.16 -17.05
N GLY A 29 -5.47 -11.62 -16.11
CA GLY A 29 -5.07 -13.02 -16.10
C GLY A 29 -4.09 -13.30 -14.98
N CYS A 30 -4.54 -13.92 -13.91
CA CYS A 30 -3.85 -14.31 -12.69
C CYS A 30 -3.59 -13.14 -11.72
N SER A 31 -4.62 -12.74 -10.98
CA SER A 31 -4.44 -11.92 -9.77
C SER A 31 -3.56 -12.72 -8.80
N ASN A 32 -2.38 -12.21 -8.50
CA ASN A 32 -1.55 -12.80 -7.46
C ASN A 32 -2.31 -12.67 -6.12
N PRO A 33 -2.70 -13.77 -5.46
CA PRO A 33 -3.49 -13.72 -4.22
C PRO A 33 -2.76 -12.97 -3.11
N ASN A 34 -1.45 -12.87 -3.17
CA ASN A 34 -0.65 -12.12 -2.22
C ASN A 34 -0.68 -10.60 -2.48
N ARG A 35 -1.06 -10.18 -3.70
CA ARG A 35 -1.02 -8.78 -4.15
C ARG A 35 -2.31 -8.36 -4.86
N PRO A 36 -3.49 -8.50 -4.21
CA PRO A 36 -4.73 -8.09 -4.81
C PRO A 36 -4.76 -6.58 -5.05
N THR A 37 -5.44 -6.17 -6.13
CA THR A 37 -5.64 -4.77 -6.50
C THR A 37 -7.11 -4.42 -6.57
N GLY A 38 -7.45 -3.16 -6.33
CA GLY A 38 -8.82 -2.68 -6.39
C GLY A 38 -8.89 -1.16 -6.47
N THR A 39 -10.09 -0.62 -6.27
CA THR A 39 -10.37 0.82 -6.21
C THR A 39 -11.07 1.15 -4.90
N VAL A 40 -11.39 2.42 -4.67
CA VAL A 40 -12.21 2.83 -3.51
C VAL A 40 -13.51 2.01 -3.48
N GLY A 41 -13.85 1.47 -2.32
CA GLY A 41 -14.99 0.57 -2.09
C GLY A 41 -14.66 -0.92 -2.22
N SER A 42 -13.54 -1.29 -2.85
CA SER A 42 -13.14 -2.69 -3.00
C SER A 42 -12.62 -3.28 -1.70
N THR A 43 -13.05 -4.51 -1.39
CA THR A 43 -12.48 -5.33 -0.30
C THR A 43 -11.40 -6.24 -0.88
N LEU A 44 -10.18 -6.12 -0.38
CA LEU A 44 -9.03 -6.93 -0.77
C LEU A 44 -8.71 -7.94 0.34
N LYS A 45 -8.15 -9.09 -0.07
CA LYS A 45 -7.79 -10.21 0.83
C LYS A 45 -6.33 -10.60 0.61
N PRO A 46 -5.38 -9.73 0.98
CA PRO A 46 -3.96 -10.04 0.79
C PRO A 46 -3.55 -11.26 1.62
N GLY A 47 -2.61 -12.05 1.09
CA GLY A 47 -2.03 -13.20 1.77
C GLY A 47 -3.00 -14.33 2.07
N ASP A 48 -3.79 -14.76 1.05
CA ASP A 48 -4.81 -15.80 1.19
C ASP A 48 -5.84 -15.50 2.29
N GLY A 49 -6.05 -14.20 2.53
CA GLY A 49 -7.09 -13.74 3.43
C GLY A 49 -6.72 -13.80 4.91
N ILE A 50 -5.45 -13.53 5.26
CA ILE A 50 -5.07 -13.27 6.66
C ILE A 50 -5.84 -12.09 7.25
N CYS A 51 -6.29 -11.20 6.39
CA CYS A 51 -7.25 -10.14 6.70
C CYS A 51 -8.13 -9.83 5.50
N GLU A 52 -9.20 -9.08 5.74
CA GLU A 52 -10.00 -8.43 4.71
C GLU A 52 -9.89 -6.93 4.94
N ALA A 53 -9.42 -6.19 3.95
CA ALA A 53 -9.24 -4.75 4.05
C ALA A 53 -10.05 -4.05 2.96
N THR A 54 -10.86 -3.08 3.34
CA THR A 54 -11.68 -2.27 2.44
C THR A 54 -11.27 -0.82 2.58
N LEU A 55 -10.91 -0.16 1.49
CA LEU A 55 -10.76 1.30 1.44
C LEU A 55 -12.14 1.92 1.20
N LYS A 56 -12.75 2.49 2.24
CA LYS A 56 -14.11 3.04 2.22
C LYS A 56 -14.20 4.38 1.53
N GLY A 57 -13.13 5.17 1.58
CA GLY A 57 -13.10 6.51 1.01
C GLY A 57 -11.70 7.09 1.00
N ALA A 58 -11.46 7.99 0.05
CA ALA A 58 -10.24 8.78 -0.05
C ALA A 58 -10.60 10.21 -0.42
N THR A 59 -10.03 11.19 0.29
CA THR A 59 -10.22 12.64 0.06
C THR A 59 -8.90 13.37 0.12
N TYR A 60 -8.81 14.51 -0.54
CA TYR A 60 -7.62 15.34 -0.59
C TYR A 60 -7.96 16.82 -0.45
N ASN A 61 -7.28 17.52 0.44
CA ASN A 61 -7.53 18.93 0.73
C ASN A 61 -6.36 19.86 0.33
N ARG A 62 -5.69 19.59 -0.79
CA ARG A 62 -4.52 20.29 -1.33
C ARG A 62 -3.18 19.96 -0.68
N THR A 63 -3.15 19.53 0.56
CA THR A 63 -1.92 19.21 1.30
C THR A 63 -1.95 17.86 1.99
N THR A 64 -3.15 17.37 2.31
CA THR A 64 -3.30 16.13 3.10
C THR A 64 -4.25 15.17 2.40
N LEU A 65 -3.76 13.98 2.13
CA LEU A 65 -4.55 12.83 1.70
C LEU A 65 -5.12 12.14 2.93
N THR A 66 -6.42 11.90 2.94
CA THR A 66 -7.12 11.15 4.00
C THR A 66 -7.78 9.91 3.42
N CYS A 67 -7.50 8.75 3.98
CA CYS A 67 -8.05 7.46 3.54
C CYS A 67 -8.70 6.73 4.73
N ASN A 68 -9.94 6.31 4.57
CA ASN A 68 -10.70 5.59 5.59
C ASN A 68 -10.77 4.11 5.24
N PHE A 69 -10.34 3.26 6.16
CA PHE A 69 -10.33 1.81 5.98
C PHE A 69 -11.32 1.12 6.92
N ASP A 70 -11.71 -0.09 6.52
CA ASP A 70 -12.34 -1.10 7.36
C ASP A 70 -11.53 -2.37 7.20
N ILE A 71 -10.86 -2.81 8.27
CA ILE A 71 -9.94 -3.95 8.24
C ILE A 71 -10.43 -5.00 9.23
N TYR A 72 -10.76 -6.18 8.72
CA TYR A 72 -11.13 -7.33 9.52
C TYR A 72 -9.97 -8.32 9.58
N THR A 73 -9.45 -8.56 10.77
CA THR A 73 -8.33 -9.48 11.01
C THR A 73 -8.83 -10.92 11.12
N LYS A 74 -8.23 -11.85 10.37
CA LYS A 74 -8.53 -13.29 10.51
C LYS A 74 -7.53 -14.01 11.39
N VAL A 75 -6.37 -13.42 11.55
CA VAL A 75 -5.30 -13.84 12.46
C VAL A 75 -4.90 -12.66 13.34
N SER A 76 -4.13 -12.91 14.40
CA SER A 76 -3.56 -11.83 15.19
C SER A 76 -2.56 -11.04 14.35
N LEU A 77 -2.75 -9.71 14.23
CA LEU A 77 -1.83 -8.82 13.50
C LEU A 77 -1.85 -7.39 14.00
N GLN A 78 -0.73 -6.71 13.78
CA GLN A 78 -0.64 -5.28 14.03
C GLN A 78 -1.25 -4.49 12.88
N ILE A 79 -1.84 -3.34 13.23
CA ILE A 79 -2.26 -2.33 12.27
C ILE A 79 -1.73 -1.00 12.76
N ASN A 80 -0.64 -0.55 12.16
CA ASN A 80 0.01 0.71 12.51
C ASN A 80 0.48 1.45 11.24
N LYS A 81 0.97 2.67 11.38
CA LYS A 81 1.32 3.53 10.25
C LYS A 81 2.43 2.97 9.36
N ASN A 82 3.30 2.08 9.86
CA ASN A 82 4.37 1.47 9.07
C ASN A 82 3.84 0.47 8.04
N HIS A 83 2.59 0.03 8.19
CA HIS A 83 1.92 -0.91 7.30
C HIS A 83 1.32 -0.23 6.06
N PHE A 84 1.46 1.09 5.94
CA PHE A 84 0.86 1.85 4.84
C PHE A 84 1.91 2.63 4.06
N GLN A 85 1.67 2.73 2.76
CA GLN A 85 2.40 3.64 1.87
C GLN A 85 1.47 4.21 0.81
N VAL A 86 1.86 5.33 0.23
CA VAL A 86 1.18 5.95 -0.91
C VAL A 86 2.17 6.09 -2.05
N ASN A 87 1.80 5.55 -3.21
CA ASN A 87 2.57 5.66 -4.44
C ASN A 87 1.92 6.72 -5.33
N VAL A 88 2.69 7.70 -5.74
CA VAL A 88 2.25 8.79 -6.64
C VAL A 88 3.11 8.74 -7.89
N THR A 89 2.48 8.48 -9.03
CA THR A 89 3.14 8.42 -10.33
C THR A 89 2.82 9.66 -11.14
N THR A 90 3.84 10.30 -11.71
CA THR A 90 3.73 11.43 -12.65
C THR A 90 4.71 11.17 -13.79
N GLY A 91 4.21 11.02 -15.02
CA GLY A 91 4.99 10.53 -16.14
C GLY A 91 5.61 9.15 -15.82
N ASP A 92 6.91 9.04 -16.04
CA ASP A 92 7.66 7.80 -15.78
C ASP A 92 8.21 7.69 -14.34
N GLN A 93 7.88 8.65 -13.47
CA GLN A 93 8.40 8.69 -12.11
C GLN A 93 7.34 8.29 -11.10
N THR A 94 7.68 7.37 -10.18
CA THR A 94 6.86 7.03 -9.02
C THR A 94 7.58 7.45 -7.74
N LYS A 95 6.93 8.31 -6.98
CA LYS A 95 7.35 8.70 -5.63
C LYS A 95 6.55 7.90 -4.60
N ILE A 96 7.26 7.30 -3.65
CA ILE A 96 6.68 6.49 -2.58
C ILE A 96 6.74 7.28 -1.28
N TYR A 97 5.59 7.47 -0.66
CA TYR A 97 5.44 8.10 0.66
C TYR A 97 5.20 7.01 1.70
N TYR A 98 6.04 6.93 2.70
CA TYR A 98 5.95 5.99 3.80
C TYR A 98 6.49 6.64 5.10
N TYR A 99 6.28 5.99 6.24
CA TYR A 99 6.64 6.53 7.56
C TYR A 99 8.09 7.04 7.68
N GLY A 100 9.02 6.47 6.92
CA GLY A 100 10.44 6.86 6.97
C GLY A 100 10.79 8.14 6.20
N ASN A 101 9.92 8.63 5.30
CA ASN A 101 10.20 9.79 4.45
C ASN A 101 9.05 10.81 4.37
N SER A 102 7.96 10.59 5.06
CA SER A 102 6.76 11.42 4.99
C SER A 102 6.07 11.48 6.36
N ASN A 103 5.29 12.53 6.56
CA ASN A 103 4.38 12.59 7.70
C ASN A 103 3.17 11.72 7.40
N ILE A 104 3.17 10.51 7.98
CA ILE A 104 2.07 9.55 7.92
C ILE A 104 1.52 9.36 9.33
N GLU A 105 0.23 9.58 9.48
CA GLU A 105 -0.50 9.30 10.71
C GLU A 105 -1.59 8.27 10.47
N LEU A 106 -1.82 7.43 11.46
CA LEU A 106 -2.89 6.43 11.46
C LEU A 106 -3.67 6.52 12.76
N ASN A 107 -4.98 6.55 12.69
CA ASN A 107 -5.85 6.57 13.87
C ASN A 107 -6.99 5.55 13.73
N PRO A 108 -7.08 4.52 14.61
CA PRO A 108 -6.12 4.18 15.66
C PRO A 108 -4.79 3.64 15.10
N ASN A 109 -3.68 3.93 15.81
CA ASN A 109 -2.34 3.42 15.52
C ASN A 109 -1.90 2.51 16.67
N SER A 110 -1.81 1.21 16.45
CA SER A 110 -1.48 0.25 17.49
C SER A 110 -0.18 -0.48 17.20
N LEU A 111 0.73 -0.45 18.16
CA LEU A 111 1.95 -1.27 18.15
C LEU A 111 1.73 -2.65 18.77
N LYS A 112 0.53 -2.91 19.32
CA LYS A 112 0.13 -4.22 19.81
C LYS A 112 -0.70 -4.93 18.76
N ASP A 113 -0.66 -6.24 18.77
CA ASP A 113 -1.50 -7.05 17.90
C ASP A 113 -2.97 -6.88 18.26
N TYR A 114 -3.79 -6.68 17.24
CA TYR A 114 -5.23 -6.94 17.35
C TYR A 114 -5.44 -8.44 17.32
N GLU A 115 -6.36 -8.93 18.13
CA GLU A 115 -6.73 -10.33 18.13
C GLU A 115 -7.38 -10.73 16.80
N ALA A 116 -7.34 -12.03 16.51
CA ALA A 116 -8.07 -12.58 15.37
C ALA A 116 -9.57 -12.27 15.48
N LYS A 117 -10.24 -12.11 14.33
CA LYS A 117 -11.67 -11.79 14.20
C LYS A 117 -12.06 -10.42 14.78
N THR A 118 -11.13 -9.47 14.72
CA THR A 118 -11.37 -8.08 15.14
C THR A 118 -11.58 -7.19 13.93
N SER A 119 -12.55 -6.27 14.00
CA SER A 119 -12.74 -5.21 13.01
C SER A 119 -12.13 -3.91 13.52
N VAL A 120 -11.27 -3.30 12.72
CA VAL A 120 -10.60 -2.04 13.01
C VAL A 120 -10.88 -1.06 11.87
N LYS A 121 -11.21 0.19 12.21
CA LYS A 121 -11.54 1.23 11.22
C LYS A 121 -10.52 2.37 11.27
N PRO A 122 -9.31 2.14 10.75
CA PRO A 122 -8.29 3.17 10.80
C PRO A 122 -8.51 4.24 9.73
N THR A 123 -8.19 5.48 10.10
CA THR A 123 -8.04 6.60 9.19
C THR A 123 -6.55 6.88 9.00
N LEU A 124 -6.10 6.80 7.76
CA LEU A 124 -4.75 7.16 7.32
C LEU A 124 -4.75 8.60 6.85
N THR A 125 -3.82 9.41 7.34
CA THR A 125 -3.53 10.73 6.80
C THR A 125 -2.08 10.82 6.35
N VAL A 126 -1.85 11.41 5.19
CA VAL A 126 -0.51 11.57 4.62
C VAL A 126 -0.36 12.98 4.08
N ASP A 127 0.68 13.68 4.50
CA ASP A 127 1.00 14.98 3.96
C ASP A 127 1.69 14.82 2.60
N ILE A 128 1.00 15.20 1.56
CA ILE A 128 1.46 15.15 0.16
C ILE A 128 1.05 16.45 -0.52
N ALA A 129 2.02 17.22 -0.98
CA ALA A 129 1.74 18.38 -1.81
C ALA A 129 1.46 17.93 -3.26
N ASP A 130 0.52 18.61 -3.91
CA ASP A 130 0.34 18.61 -5.36
C ASP A 130 -0.02 17.26 -6.01
N LEU A 131 -1.08 16.61 -5.52
CA LEU A 131 -1.64 15.42 -6.18
C LEU A 131 -2.40 15.74 -7.50
N ALA A 132 -2.61 17.02 -7.83
CA ALA A 132 -3.34 17.39 -9.03
C ALA A 132 -2.62 16.97 -10.32
N ALA A 133 -1.29 17.03 -10.32
CA ALA A 133 -0.45 16.65 -11.46
C ALA A 133 -0.19 15.12 -11.56
N ALA A 134 -0.63 14.33 -10.59
CA ALA A 134 -0.38 12.90 -10.59
C ALA A 134 -1.20 12.18 -11.67
N ASP A 135 -0.58 11.28 -12.40
CA ASP A 135 -1.27 10.39 -13.35
C ASP A 135 -1.94 9.21 -12.65
N LYS A 136 -1.29 8.72 -11.59
CA LYS A 136 -1.78 7.60 -10.79
C LYS A 136 -1.47 7.82 -9.31
N ILE A 137 -2.43 7.48 -8.45
CA ILE A 137 -2.29 7.56 -7.00
C ILE A 137 -2.79 6.22 -6.44
N GLU A 138 -1.91 5.53 -5.71
CA GLU A 138 -2.22 4.24 -5.11
C GLU A 138 -1.94 4.25 -3.62
N VAL A 139 -2.85 3.65 -2.84
CA VAL A 139 -2.62 3.36 -1.43
C VAL A 139 -2.33 1.88 -1.28
N VAL A 140 -1.28 1.56 -0.57
CA VAL A 140 -0.83 0.18 -0.34
C VAL A 140 -0.92 -0.11 1.15
N TYR A 141 -1.52 -1.25 1.49
CA TYR A 141 -1.54 -1.80 2.84
C TYR A 141 -0.81 -3.13 2.88
N ILE A 142 0.15 -3.24 3.79
CA ILE A 142 1.01 -4.41 3.99
C ILE A 142 0.64 -5.05 5.33
N PRO A 143 -0.25 -6.06 5.38
CA PRO A 143 -0.83 -6.56 6.64
C PRO A 143 0.18 -7.27 7.53
N LYS A 144 1.28 -7.74 6.98
CA LYS A 144 2.33 -8.41 7.73
C LYS A 144 3.68 -7.86 7.30
N LEU A 145 4.18 -6.90 8.07
CA LEU A 145 5.59 -6.60 8.05
C LEU A 145 6.27 -7.76 8.80
N TRP A 146 6.94 -8.64 8.08
CA TRP A 146 7.84 -9.57 8.73
C TRP A 146 8.82 -8.73 9.56
N ALA A 147 8.87 -8.99 10.87
CA ALA A 147 10.04 -8.59 11.63
C ALA A 147 11.22 -9.06 10.78
N LYS A 148 12.13 -8.14 10.42
CA LYS A 148 13.28 -8.39 9.59
C LYS A 148 13.87 -9.73 10.01
N ASP A 149 13.60 -10.79 9.26
CA ASP A 149 14.29 -12.04 9.46
C ASP A 149 15.74 -11.72 9.11
N SER A 150 16.59 -11.75 10.10
CA SER A 150 18.02 -11.44 10.00
C SER A 150 18.74 -12.29 8.94
N LEU A 151 18.07 -13.30 8.41
CA LEU A 151 18.60 -14.22 7.41
C LEU A 151 18.16 -13.91 5.96
N THR A 152 17.04 -13.25 5.74
CA THR A 152 16.50 -13.14 4.36
C THR A 152 16.33 -11.72 3.84
N ASP A 153 16.42 -10.68 4.65
CA ASP A 153 16.28 -9.26 4.23
C ASP A 153 15.05 -8.98 3.31
N SER A 154 14.09 -9.92 3.27
CA SER A 154 12.95 -9.85 2.37
C SER A 154 11.79 -9.14 3.02
N TYR A 155 11.32 -8.08 2.36
CA TYR A 155 10.05 -7.43 2.68
C TYR A 155 8.89 -8.37 2.33
N SER A 156 7.79 -8.25 3.07
CA SER A 156 6.60 -9.04 2.80
C SER A 156 6.12 -8.81 1.36
N ASP A 157 5.98 -9.89 0.61
CA ASP A 157 5.36 -9.89 -0.71
C ASP A 157 3.82 -9.83 -0.64
N ILE A 158 3.27 -9.68 0.56
CA ILE A 158 1.83 -9.70 0.83
C ILE A 158 1.35 -8.27 1.03
N TYR A 159 0.60 -7.73 0.08
CA TYR A 159 0.01 -6.40 0.19
C TYR A 159 -1.25 -6.24 -0.68
N GLY A 160 -2.13 -5.34 -0.26
CA GLY A 160 -3.26 -4.89 -1.07
C GLY A 160 -3.02 -3.49 -1.61
N THR A 161 -3.41 -3.22 -2.86
CA THR A 161 -3.25 -1.92 -3.50
C THR A 161 -4.59 -1.39 -3.99
N TRP A 162 -4.94 -0.15 -3.65
CA TRP A 162 -6.11 0.56 -4.16
C TRP A 162 -5.69 1.73 -5.03
N ASP A 163 -6.15 1.74 -6.27
CA ASP A 163 -6.09 2.92 -7.14
C ASP A 163 -7.16 3.91 -6.70
N ILE A 164 -6.73 5.08 -6.24
CA ILE A 164 -7.59 6.15 -5.75
C ILE A 164 -7.61 7.36 -6.69
N THR A 165 -6.98 7.28 -7.84
CA THR A 165 -6.78 8.39 -8.79
C THR A 165 -8.09 9.09 -9.13
N LYS A 166 -9.13 8.32 -9.47
CA LYS A 166 -10.45 8.88 -9.83
C LYS A 166 -11.14 9.59 -8.66
N ALA A 167 -11.02 9.02 -7.46
CA ALA A 167 -11.63 9.59 -6.26
C ALA A 167 -10.98 10.96 -5.93
N ILE A 168 -9.67 11.05 -6.03
CA ILE A 168 -8.94 12.29 -5.75
C ILE A 168 -9.16 13.33 -6.84
N LYS A 169 -9.07 12.97 -8.13
CA LYS A 169 -9.32 13.91 -9.24
C LYS A 169 -10.75 14.45 -9.23
N GLY A 170 -11.72 13.64 -8.84
CA GLY A 170 -13.10 14.09 -8.68
C GLY A 170 -13.30 15.12 -7.56
N THR A 171 -12.47 15.07 -6.51
CA THR A 171 -12.53 16.02 -5.39
C THR A 171 -11.78 17.34 -5.67
N ILE A 172 -10.76 17.32 -6.53
CA ILE A 172 -9.99 18.52 -6.87
C ILE A 172 -10.75 19.42 -7.87
N LEU A 173 -11.64 18.83 -8.68
CA LEU A 173 -12.39 19.52 -9.74
C LEU A 173 -13.77 20.03 -9.27
N SER A 174 -14.18 19.72 -8.05
CA SER A 174 -15.40 20.19 -7.40
C SER A 174 -15.12 21.38 -6.46
#